data_58017fb82ece01815d8318d504e48125
#
_entry.id   58017fb82ece01815d8318d504e48125
#
_cell.length_a   1.000
_cell.length_b   1.000
_cell.length_c   1.000
_cell.angle_alpha   90.00
_cell.angle_beta   90.00
_cell.angle_gamma   90.00
#
_symmetry.space_group_name_H-M   'P 1'
#
loop_
_entity.id
_entity.type
_entity.pdbx_description
1 polymer ?
#
loop_
_entity_poly.entity_id
_entity_poly.type
_entity_poly.pdbx_seq_one_letter_code
_entity_poly.pdbx_strand_id
1 'polypeptide(L)'
;MSSLFTPYKLGPVTLRNRTVRSAAFESMGRHFGPTEQLKEYHVSVARGGVGMTTLAYAAVCRSGLSFDKQLWLRPEIVPGLRGITDAVHREGAAAGIQIGHCGNMTHLTTAGQIPIGASTGFNLYAYTPVRGMRKDEIAQVARDFGKAVHTAHDAGFDSVEVHAGHGY
;
A
#
# COMPACT_ATOMS: atom_id res chain seq x y z
N MET A 1 -22.11 22.66 -15.73
CA MET A 1 -20.98 22.48 -14.79
C MET A 1 -20.38 21.11 -15.00
N SER A 2 -19.07 20.96 -14.91
CA SER A 2 -18.40 19.65 -15.06
C SER A 2 -18.81 18.72 -13.92
N SER A 3 -19.19 17.48 -14.24
CA SER A 3 -19.50 16.43 -13.25
C SER A 3 -18.31 16.02 -12.39
N LEU A 4 -17.08 16.36 -12.82
CA LEU A 4 -15.82 16.03 -12.15
C LEU A 4 -15.78 16.55 -10.69
N PHE A 5 -16.29 17.74 -10.45
CA PHE A 5 -16.24 18.40 -9.14
C PHE A 5 -17.53 18.23 -8.31
N THR A 6 -18.41 17.32 -8.72
CA THR A 6 -19.59 16.95 -7.92
C THR A 6 -19.30 15.76 -7.01
N PRO A 7 -19.90 15.69 -5.81
CA PRO A 7 -19.75 14.54 -4.92
C PRO A 7 -20.05 13.21 -5.62
N TYR A 8 -19.35 12.17 -5.21
CA TYR A 8 -19.52 10.82 -5.77
C TYR A 8 -19.56 9.77 -4.66
N LYS A 9 -20.57 8.90 -4.69
CA LYS A 9 -20.68 7.79 -3.75
C LYS A 9 -19.91 6.58 -4.29
N LEU A 10 -18.81 6.23 -3.59
CA LEU A 10 -17.99 5.07 -3.87
C LEU A 10 -18.22 4.01 -2.78
N GLY A 11 -19.12 3.05 -3.03
CA GLY A 11 -19.55 2.10 -2.01
C GLY A 11 -20.13 2.82 -0.79
N PRO A 12 -19.59 2.60 0.43
CA PRO A 12 -20.03 3.28 1.65
C PRO A 12 -19.49 4.71 1.78
N VAL A 13 -18.42 5.06 1.03
CA VAL A 13 -17.70 6.33 1.15
C VAL A 13 -18.27 7.37 0.20
N THR A 14 -18.46 8.62 0.65
CA THR A 14 -18.82 9.74 -0.20
C THR A 14 -17.60 10.62 -0.42
N LEU A 15 -17.08 10.63 -1.65
CA LEU A 15 -16.00 11.52 -2.05
C LEU A 15 -16.55 12.91 -2.33
N ARG A 16 -15.82 13.96 -1.93
CA ARG A 16 -16.21 15.36 -2.20
C ARG A 16 -16.23 15.73 -3.69
N ASN A 17 -15.51 14.98 -4.53
CA ASN A 17 -15.50 15.07 -5.98
C ASN A 17 -14.97 13.75 -6.58
N ARG A 18 -14.88 13.67 -7.92
CA ARG A 18 -14.51 12.44 -8.63
C ARG A 18 -13.02 12.35 -8.98
N THR A 19 -12.17 13.10 -8.28
CA THR A 19 -10.72 13.01 -8.49
C THR A 19 -10.09 12.09 -7.46
N VAL A 20 -9.21 11.22 -7.93
CA VAL A 20 -8.44 10.29 -7.09
C VAL A 20 -6.97 10.39 -7.45
N ARG A 21 -6.12 10.66 -6.46
CA ARG A 21 -4.68 10.42 -6.61
C ARG A 21 -4.48 8.91 -6.52
N SER A 22 -4.22 8.27 -7.67
CA SER A 22 -3.99 6.84 -7.76
C SER A 22 -2.69 6.43 -7.06
N ALA A 23 -2.60 5.16 -6.72
CA ALA A 23 -1.44 4.57 -6.09
C ALA A 23 -0.17 4.76 -6.94
N ALA A 24 0.88 5.33 -6.35
CA ALA A 24 2.22 5.43 -6.93
C ALA A 24 3.24 5.43 -5.80
N PHE A 25 4.26 4.59 -5.89
CA PHE A 25 5.23 4.38 -4.82
C PHE A 25 5.96 5.67 -4.43
N GLU A 26 5.79 6.12 -3.20
CA GLU A 26 6.32 7.39 -2.71
C GLU A 26 7.79 7.28 -2.25
N SER A 27 8.27 6.12 -1.85
CA SER A 27 9.64 5.93 -1.30
C SER A 27 9.94 6.81 -0.08
N MET A 28 8.94 7.05 0.76
CA MET A 28 9.02 7.96 1.92
C MET A 28 8.92 7.25 3.27
N GLY A 29 8.91 5.91 3.29
CA GLY A 29 8.93 5.13 4.53
C GLY A 29 10.30 5.13 5.20
N ARG A 30 10.32 4.84 6.50
CA ARG A 30 11.54 4.61 7.27
C ARG A 30 11.34 3.43 8.20
N HIS A 31 12.29 2.48 8.22
CA HIS A 31 12.15 1.24 8.98
C HIS A 31 10.83 0.51 8.71
N PHE A 32 10.41 0.54 7.43
CA PHE A 32 9.14 -0.04 6.94
C PHE A 32 7.88 0.55 7.59
N GLY A 33 7.97 1.74 8.14
CA GLY A 33 6.87 2.48 8.77
C GLY A 33 6.67 3.87 8.15
N PRO A 34 5.53 4.52 8.48
CA PRO A 34 5.20 5.85 7.99
C PRO A 34 6.14 6.91 8.57
N THR A 35 6.28 8.03 7.86
CA THR A 35 7.09 9.19 8.24
C THR A 35 6.26 10.45 8.18
N GLU A 36 6.74 11.53 8.80
CA GLU A 36 6.13 12.85 8.69
C GLU A 36 6.14 13.34 7.23
N GLN A 37 7.23 13.05 6.48
CA GLN A 37 7.31 13.39 5.06
C GLN A 37 6.19 12.73 4.24
N LEU A 38 5.89 11.46 4.48
CA LEU A 38 4.79 10.74 3.82
C LEU A 38 3.44 11.36 4.19
N LYS A 39 3.25 11.72 5.46
CA LYS A 39 2.03 12.39 5.94
C LYS A 39 1.84 13.74 5.25
N GLU A 40 2.85 14.61 5.29
CA GLU A 40 2.78 15.94 4.66
C GLU A 40 2.51 15.86 3.16
N TYR A 41 3.08 14.87 2.47
CA TYR A 41 2.81 14.62 1.07
C TYR A 41 1.31 14.39 0.82
N HIS A 42 0.69 13.43 1.53
CA HIS A 42 -0.75 13.13 1.33
C HIS A 42 -1.66 14.25 1.82
N VAL A 43 -1.30 14.94 2.89
CA VAL A 43 -2.01 16.14 3.36
C VAL A 43 -1.97 17.24 2.32
N SER A 44 -0.84 17.48 1.67
CA SER A 44 -0.73 18.51 0.62
C SER A 44 -1.63 18.19 -0.59
N VAL A 45 -1.69 16.91 -0.98
CA VAL A 45 -2.59 16.44 -2.05
C VAL A 45 -4.06 16.62 -1.65
N ALA A 46 -4.41 16.27 -0.41
CA ALA A 46 -5.77 16.46 0.13
C ALA A 46 -6.14 17.94 0.19
N ARG A 47 -5.24 18.81 0.67
CA ARG A 47 -5.42 20.27 0.69
C ARG A 47 -5.59 20.86 -0.71
N GLY A 48 -4.96 20.26 -1.73
CA GLY A 48 -5.14 20.61 -3.14
C GLY A 48 -6.52 20.27 -3.71
N GLY A 49 -7.42 19.64 -2.93
CA GLY A 49 -8.83 19.46 -3.30
C GLY A 49 -9.17 18.08 -3.90
N VAL A 50 -8.26 17.10 -3.87
CA VAL A 50 -8.56 15.74 -4.36
C VAL A 50 -9.66 15.06 -3.54
N GLY A 51 -10.53 14.28 -4.18
CA GLY A 51 -11.57 13.50 -3.48
C GLY A 51 -11.01 12.36 -2.63
N MET A 52 -9.97 11.68 -3.12
CA MET A 52 -9.27 10.62 -2.39
C MET A 52 -7.79 10.59 -2.75
N THR A 53 -6.92 10.32 -1.78
CA THR A 53 -5.49 10.04 -2.02
C THR A 53 -5.15 8.63 -1.56
N THR A 54 -4.39 7.87 -2.38
CA THR A 54 -4.05 6.46 -2.11
C THR A 54 -2.56 6.32 -1.83
N LEU A 55 -2.21 5.89 -0.62
CA LEU A 55 -0.84 5.52 -0.25
C LEU A 55 -0.40 4.29 -1.03
N ALA A 56 0.83 4.22 -1.51
CA ALA A 56 1.31 3.11 -2.34
C ALA A 56 2.75 2.70 -2.07
N TYR A 57 2.99 1.43 -2.31
CA TYR A 57 2.09 0.39 -1.83
C TYR A 57 2.70 -0.18 -0.56
N ALA A 58 1.89 -0.67 0.32
CA ALA A 58 2.37 -1.31 1.54
C ALA A 58 2.46 -2.82 1.33
N ALA A 59 3.59 -3.42 1.75
CA ALA A 59 3.74 -4.87 1.73
C ALA A 59 2.85 -5.54 2.78
N VAL A 60 2.21 -6.64 2.41
CA VAL A 60 1.33 -7.42 3.31
C VAL A 60 2.11 -8.26 4.32
N CYS A 61 3.37 -8.58 4.01
CA CYS A 61 4.30 -9.31 4.87
C CYS A 61 5.74 -8.92 4.53
N ARG A 62 6.71 -9.39 5.32
CA ARG A 62 8.12 -9.06 5.10
C ARG A 62 8.65 -9.57 3.77
N SER A 63 8.29 -10.78 3.36
CA SER A 63 8.70 -11.33 2.05
C SER A 63 8.10 -10.59 0.86
N GLY A 64 7.06 -9.80 1.08
CA GLY A 64 6.40 -8.97 0.09
C GLY A 64 7.00 -7.57 -0.10
N LEU A 65 8.06 -7.23 0.61
CA LEU A 65 8.77 -5.95 0.48
C LEU A 65 9.61 -5.90 -0.80
N SER A 66 9.42 -4.85 -1.62
CA SER A 66 10.26 -4.58 -2.80
C SER A 66 11.46 -3.70 -2.47
N PHE A 67 11.30 -2.75 -1.55
CA PHE A 67 12.26 -1.68 -1.28
C PHE A 67 12.36 -1.35 0.20
N ASP A 68 13.51 -0.85 0.63
CA ASP A 68 13.79 -0.53 2.04
C ASP A 68 12.94 0.63 2.60
N LYS A 69 12.48 1.54 1.72
CA LYS A 69 11.64 2.68 2.10
C LYS A 69 10.15 2.44 1.94
N GLN A 70 9.76 1.19 1.74
CA GLN A 70 8.38 0.78 1.61
C GLN A 70 7.74 0.56 2.99
N LEU A 71 6.42 0.73 3.07
CA LEU A 71 5.65 0.35 4.25
C LEU A 71 5.47 -1.18 4.29
N TRP A 72 5.47 -1.73 5.49
CA TRP A 72 5.03 -3.10 5.77
C TRP A 72 3.89 -3.04 6.78
N LEU A 73 2.68 -3.46 6.37
CA LEU A 73 1.50 -3.44 7.22
C LEU A 73 1.61 -4.45 8.35
N ARG A 74 1.65 -3.92 9.56
CA ARG A 74 1.70 -4.66 10.82
C ARG A 74 1.13 -3.78 11.95
N PRO A 75 0.67 -4.37 13.08
CA PRO A 75 0.02 -3.62 14.16
C PRO A 75 0.83 -2.43 14.69
N GLU A 76 2.16 -2.55 14.73
CA GLU A 76 3.05 -1.54 15.33
C GLU A 76 3.04 -0.20 14.59
N ILE A 77 2.70 -0.20 13.29
CA ILE A 77 2.65 1.05 12.50
C ILE A 77 1.25 1.67 12.42
N VAL A 78 0.23 1.02 12.96
CA VAL A 78 -1.16 1.52 12.98
C VAL A 78 -1.25 2.94 13.54
N PRO A 79 -0.65 3.30 14.69
CA PRO A 79 -0.75 4.67 15.20
C PRO A 79 -0.19 5.73 14.25
N GLY A 80 0.93 5.42 13.59
CA GLY A 80 1.52 6.33 12.61
C GLY A 80 0.67 6.48 11.34
N LEU A 81 0.08 5.38 10.85
CA LEU A 81 -0.83 5.40 9.71
C LEU A 81 -2.13 6.15 10.05
N ARG A 82 -2.68 5.95 11.26
CA ARG A 82 -3.85 6.71 11.73
C ARG A 82 -3.57 8.21 11.78
N GLY A 83 -2.36 8.61 12.16
CA GLY A 83 -1.94 10.02 12.09
C GLY A 83 -1.99 10.59 10.66
N ILE A 84 -1.77 9.75 9.63
CA ILE A 84 -1.91 10.15 8.22
C ILE A 84 -3.40 10.25 7.83
N THR A 85 -4.18 9.19 8.07
CA THR A 85 -5.61 9.15 7.68
C THR A 85 -6.39 10.28 8.35
N ASP A 86 -6.20 10.49 9.66
CA ASP A 86 -6.84 11.59 10.39
C ASP A 86 -6.47 12.98 9.81
N ALA A 87 -5.22 13.15 9.39
CA ALA A 87 -4.78 14.41 8.79
C ALA A 87 -5.37 14.63 7.39
N VAL A 88 -5.45 13.58 6.57
CA VAL A 88 -6.10 13.61 5.24
C VAL A 88 -7.61 13.89 5.38
N HIS A 89 -8.28 13.24 6.34
CA HIS A 89 -9.70 13.45 6.61
C HIS A 89 -9.99 14.90 7.06
N ARG A 90 -9.13 15.51 7.89
CA ARG A 90 -9.29 16.92 8.28
C ARG A 90 -9.26 17.89 7.09
N GLU A 91 -8.56 17.56 6.02
CA GLU A 91 -8.56 18.30 4.76
C GLU A 91 -9.75 17.94 3.85
N GLY A 92 -10.67 17.07 4.29
CA GLY A 92 -11.90 16.71 3.58
C GLY A 92 -11.71 15.71 2.43
N ALA A 93 -10.60 15.01 2.33
CA ALA A 93 -10.37 13.93 1.38
C ALA A 93 -10.51 12.56 2.05
N ALA A 94 -10.89 11.55 1.27
CA ALA A 94 -10.79 10.16 1.69
C ALA A 94 -9.35 9.64 1.57
N ALA A 95 -8.99 8.67 2.41
CA ALA A 95 -7.68 8.02 2.44
C ALA A 95 -7.79 6.57 1.95
N GLY A 96 -7.14 6.24 0.85
CA GLY A 96 -6.96 4.87 0.36
C GLY A 96 -5.55 4.34 0.64
N ILE A 97 -5.39 3.03 0.61
CA ILE A 97 -4.08 2.37 0.64
C ILE A 97 -4.04 1.22 -0.36
N GLN A 98 -2.96 1.15 -1.14
CA GLN A 98 -2.67 0.00 -1.98
C GLN A 98 -1.82 -0.99 -1.19
N ILE A 99 -2.19 -2.27 -1.21
CA ILE A 99 -1.46 -3.36 -0.57
C ILE A 99 -1.01 -4.38 -1.61
N GLY A 100 0.15 -4.99 -1.39
CA GLY A 100 0.70 -5.94 -2.34
C GLY A 100 1.76 -6.87 -1.76
N HIS A 101 2.11 -7.87 -2.56
CA HIS A 101 3.27 -8.73 -2.38
C HIS A 101 4.12 -8.64 -3.65
N CYS A 102 5.41 -8.28 -3.52
CA CYS A 102 6.26 -8.04 -4.67
C CYS A 102 6.66 -9.30 -5.47
N GLY A 103 6.32 -10.49 -4.97
CA GLY A 103 6.74 -11.72 -5.63
C GLY A 103 8.25 -11.81 -5.76
N ASN A 104 8.71 -11.90 -7.01
CA ASN A 104 10.15 -11.98 -7.34
C ASN A 104 10.86 -10.62 -7.40
N MET A 105 10.13 -9.49 -7.30
CA MET A 105 10.68 -8.14 -7.52
C MET A 105 11.25 -7.54 -6.23
N THR A 106 12.26 -8.21 -5.67
CA THR A 106 12.93 -7.78 -4.43
C THR A 106 14.36 -8.32 -4.35
N HIS A 107 15.16 -7.74 -3.46
CA HIS A 107 16.49 -8.24 -3.10
C HIS A 107 16.42 -9.15 -1.87
N LEU A 108 17.37 -10.10 -1.76
CA LEU A 108 17.50 -11.02 -0.62
C LEU A 108 17.51 -10.27 0.72
N THR A 109 18.22 -9.15 0.79
CA THR A 109 18.36 -8.34 2.01
C THR A 109 17.04 -7.67 2.41
N THR A 110 16.27 -7.17 1.45
CA THR A 110 14.98 -6.52 1.69
C THR A 110 13.91 -7.54 2.09
N ALA A 111 13.79 -8.64 1.36
CA ALA A 111 12.85 -9.72 1.69
C ALA A 111 13.22 -10.47 2.97
N GLY A 112 14.51 -10.46 3.35
CA GLY A 112 15.05 -11.24 4.47
C GLY A 112 15.14 -12.74 4.21
N GLN A 113 14.91 -13.16 2.97
CA GLN A 113 14.96 -14.56 2.50
C GLN A 113 15.13 -14.60 0.98
N ILE A 114 15.31 -15.79 0.41
CA ILE A 114 15.20 -15.97 -1.04
C ILE A 114 13.80 -15.52 -1.48
N PRO A 115 13.68 -14.58 -2.44
CA PRO A 115 12.39 -14.14 -2.96
C PRO A 115 11.53 -15.33 -3.40
N ILE A 116 10.25 -15.24 -3.08
CA ILE A 116 9.26 -16.24 -3.47
C ILE A 116 8.31 -15.65 -4.50
N GLY A 117 7.96 -16.41 -5.51
CA GLY A 117 7.08 -15.99 -6.59
C GLY A 117 6.22 -17.12 -7.11
N ALA A 118 5.50 -16.89 -8.21
CA ALA A 118 4.65 -17.90 -8.82
C ALA A 118 5.46 -19.11 -9.33
N SER A 119 6.69 -18.87 -9.82
CA SER A 119 7.58 -19.89 -10.40
C SER A 119 9.01 -19.73 -9.91
N THR A 120 9.76 -20.83 -9.90
CA THR A 120 11.20 -20.80 -9.67
C THR A 120 11.90 -20.22 -10.91
N GLY A 121 12.89 -19.36 -10.68
CA GLY A 121 13.63 -18.71 -11.75
C GLY A 121 14.72 -17.77 -11.24
N PHE A 122 15.09 -16.83 -12.08
CA PHE A 122 16.08 -15.79 -11.75
C PHE A 122 15.53 -14.43 -12.18
N ASN A 123 15.54 -13.47 -11.24
CA ASN A 123 15.14 -12.10 -11.53
C ASN A 123 16.37 -11.31 -12.01
N LEU A 124 16.37 -10.93 -13.28
CA LEU A 124 17.45 -10.16 -13.89
C LEU A 124 17.53 -8.71 -13.38
N TYR A 125 16.41 -8.15 -12.94
CA TYR A 125 16.36 -6.78 -12.41
C TYR A 125 17.00 -6.69 -11.01
N ALA A 126 16.60 -7.59 -10.09
CA ALA A 126 17.14 -7.65 -8.74
C ALA A 126 18.41 -8.52 -8.63
N TYR A 127 18.83 -9.13 -9.74
CA TYR A 127 19.95 -10.07 -9.83
C TYR A 127 19.93 -11.15 -8.74
N THR A 128 18.78 -11.82 -8.61
CA THR A 128 18.46 -12.67 -7.45
C THR A 128 17.76 -13.96 -7.90
N PRO A 129 18.14 -15.13 -7.34
CA PRO A 129 17.36 -16.34 -7.53
C PRO A 129 15.97 -16.21 -6.89
N VAL A 130 14.99 -16.81 -7.51
CA VAL A 130 13.59 -16.83 -7.06
C VAL A 130 13.14 -18.25 -6.90
N ARG A 131 12.47 -18.54 -5.82
CA ARG A 131 11.85 -19.86 -5.58
C ARG A 131 10.34 -19.79 -5.78
N GLY A 132 9.78 -20.76 -6.50
CA GLY A 132 8.34 -20.94 -6.58
C GLY A 132 7.72 -21.21 -5.21
N MET A 133 6.59 -20.58 -4.91
CA MET A 133 5.86 -20.80 -3.66
C MET A 133 5.30 -22.22 -3.59
N ARG A 134 5.35 -22.81 -2.40
CA ARG A 134 4.60 -24.01 -2.06
C ARG A 134 3.12 -23.68 -1.81
N LYS A 135 2.25 -24.68 -1.85
CA LYS A 135 0.80 -24.47 -1.62
C LYS A 135 0.47 -23.84 -0.26
N ASP A 136 1.21 -24.23 0.78
CA ASP A 136 1.05 -23.67 2.13
C ASP A 136 1.47 -22.18 2.18
N GLU A 137 2.51 -21.80 1.43
CA GLU A 137 2.96 -20.42 1.33
C GLU A 137 1.98 -19.54 0.54
N ILE A 138 1.39 -20.06 -0.54
CA ILE A 138 0.31 -19.36 -1.26
C ILE A 138 -0.87 -19.06 -0.32
N ALA A 139 -1.29 -20.07 0.45
CA ALA A 139 -2.34 -19.90 1.44
C ALA A 139 -1.95 -18.89 2.56
N GLN A 140 -0.66 -18.87 2.94
CA GLN A 140 -0.16 -17.92 3.92
C GLN A 140 -0.19 -16.49 3.38
N VAL A 141 0.27 -16.25 2.14
CA VAL A 141 0.21 -14.93 1.50
C VAL A 141 -1.23 -14.43 1.41
N ALA A 142 -2.18 -15.30 1.04
CA ALA A 142 -3.61 -14.94 1.04
C ALA A 142 -4.11 -14.50 2.43
N ARG A 143 -3.70 -15.21 3.50
CA ARG A 143 -4.01 -14.79 4.87
C ARG A 143 -3.35 -13.47 5.25
N ASP A 144 -2.14 -13.20 4.77
CA ASP A 144 -1.42 -11.95 5.05
C ASP A 144 -2.08 -10.76 4.35
N PHE A 145 -2.66 -10.93 3.16
CA PHE A 145 -3.56 -9.92 2.56
C PHE A 145 -4.75 -9.63 3.47
N GLY A 146 -5.42 -10.65 4.01
CA GLY A 146 -6.52 -10.47 4.97
C GLY A 146 -6.11 -9.69 6.21
N LYS A 147 -4.96 -10.03 6.82
CA LYS A 147 -4.41 -9.28 7.97
C LYS A 147 -4.09 -7.83 7.62
N ALA A 148 -3.52 -7.60 6.43
CA ALA A 148 -3.19 -6.26 5.95
C ALA A 148 -4.44 -5.39 5.79
N VAL A 149 -5.57 -5.95 5.31
CA VAL A 149 -6.86 -5.27 5.24
C VAL A 149 -7.34 -4.85 6.64
N HIS A 150 -7.26 -5.75 7.64
CA HIS A 150 -7.60 -5.41 9.02
C HIS A 150 -6.71 -4.29 9.59
N THR A 151 -5.39 -4.37 9.35
CA THR A 151 -4.45 -3.32 9.76
C THR A 151 -4.78 -1.97 9.11
N ALA A 152 -5.15 -1.96 7.82
CA ALA A 152 -5.57 -0.74 7.12
C ALA A 152 -6.88 -0.18 7.69
N HIS A 153 -7.86 -1.04 7.96
CA HIS A 153 -9.11 -0.66 8.62
C HIS A 153 -8.83 -0.02 10.00
N ASP A 154 -8.02 -0.67 10.83
CA ASP A 154 -7.66 -0.15 12.16
C ASP A 154 -6.89 1.16 12.09
N ALA A 155 -6.18 1.41 11.00
CA ALA A 155 -5.52 2.67 10.71
C ALA A 155 -6.46 3.75 10.13
N GLY A 156 -7.74 3.45 9.91
CA GLY A 156 -8.76 4.42 9.48
C GLY A 156 -8.76 4.70 7.97
N PHE A 157 -8.25 3.81 7.14
CA PHE A 157 -8.37 3.94 5.68
C PHE A 157 -9.80 3.66 5.22
N ASP A 158 -10.29 4.46 4.27
CA ASP A 158 -11.63 4.35 3.67
C ASP A 158 -11.70 3.27 2.58
N SER A 159 -10.56 2.95 1.96
CA SER A 159 -10.48 1.94 0.91
C SER A 159 -9.14 1.22 0.90
N VAL A 160 -9.18 -0.03 0.46
CA VAL A 160 -7.98 -0.85 0.20
C VAL A 160 -7.99 -1.27 -1.27
N GLU A 161 -6.89 -1.02 -1.95
CA GLU A 161 -6.63 -1.47 -3.32
C GLU A 161 -5.65 -2.64 -3.29
N VAL A 162 -6.01 -3.76 -3.91
CA VAL A 162 -5.10 -4.91 -4.05
C VAL A 162 -4.27 -4.75 -5.31
N HIS A 163 -2.95 -4.66 -5.14
CA HIS A 163 -2.03 -4.62 -6.27
C HIS A 163 -1.91 -6.01 -6.91
N ALA A 164 -2.51 -6.15 -8.09
CA ALA A 164 -2.51 -7.38 -8.89
C ALA A 164 -1.89 -7.14 -10.29
N GLY A 165 -0.97 -6.18 -10.38
CA GLY A 165 -0.27 -5.81 -11.61
C GLY A 165 1.19 -6.28 -11.64
N HIS A 166 1.88 -6.02 -12.76
CA HIS A 166 3.31 -6.20 -12.99
C HIS A 166 3.82 -7.65 -12.91
N GLY A 167 2.94 -8.64 -12.78
CA GLY A 167 3.33 -10.05 -12.70
C GLY A 167 3.98 -10.46 -11.37
N TYR A 168 3.69 -9.76 -10.31
CA TYR A 168 4.20 -10.07 -8.95
C TYR A 168 3.57 -11.31 -8.34
#